data_39a8fe54e7a59e38d939ff7c08ed7e6a
#
_entry.id   39a8fe54e7a59e38d939ff7c08ed7e6a
#
_cell.length_a   1.000
_cell.length_b   1.000
_cell.length_c   1.000
_cell.angle_alpha   90.00
_cell.angle_beta   90.00
_cell.angle_gamma   90.00
#
_symmetry.space_group_name_H-M   'P 1'
#
loop_
_entity.id
_entity.type
_entity.pdbx_description
1 polymer ?
#
loop_
_entity_poly.entity_id
_entity_poly.type
_entity_poly.pdbx_seq_one_letter_code
_entity_poly.pdbx_strand_id
1 'polypeptide(L)'
;HDALPISAKGRVTGMVELRQIVKDLIDQQLNDFPDEDIKETQAKLNAAYDAFTAKYGLLNDRKNGRLFEQDSSYYLLCSLENLDEQGQLKSKAAMFTKRTIRPERTVTSVDTPSEALAVSIGEHGKVDLPYMAELLGTPGEYGRITTELSGVIFKNPSADPTDPEAGWQMADEYLSGDVRAKLRMAQFAAETNPEFVVNVDALTKAQPRELEA
;
A
#
# COMPACT_ATOMS: atom_id res chain seq x y z
N HIS A 1 11.53 38.65 -32.42
CA HIS A 1 10.34 37.76 -32.27
C HIS A 1 10.37 36.78 -33.44
N ASP A 2 11.16 35.70 -33.31
CA ASP A 2 11.16 34.62 -34.27
C ASP A 2 9.91 33.75 -34.02
N ALA A 3 8.90 33.95 -34.87
CA ALA A 3 7.73 33.10 -34.91
C ALA A 3 8.15 31.67 -35.26
N LEU A 4 7.85 30.71 -34.42
CA LEU A 4 8.10 29.30 -34.73
C LEU A 4 7.45 28.91 -36.05
N PRO A 5 8.12 28.11 -36.90
CA PRO A 5 7.53 27.56 -38.13
C PRO A 5 6.19 26.88 -37.84
N ILE A 6 5.23 26.94 -38.76
CA ILE A 6 3.88 26.36 -38.58
C ILE A 6 3.93 24.90 -38.15
N SER A 7 4.88 24.14 -38.66
CA SER A 7 5.10 22.73 -38.25
C SER A 7 5.61 22.59 -36.82
N ALA A 8 6.44 23.50 -36.33
CA ALA A 8 6.92 23.52 -34.96
C ALA A 8 5.79 23.89 -33.97
N LYS A 9 4.96 24.88 -34.34
CA LYS A 9 3.79 25.26 -33.54
C LYS A 9 2.81 24.09 -33.37
N GLY A 10 2.53 23.36 -34.45
CA GLY A 10 1.65 22.19 -34.39
C GLY A 10 2.20 21.05 -33.53
N ARG A 11 3.53 20.82 -33.59
CA ARG A 11 4.21 19.83 -32.72
C ARG A 11 4.07 20.21 -31.24
N VAL A 12 4.37 21.46 -30.89
CA VAL A 12 4.25 21.98 -29.52
C VAL A 12 2.82 21.85 -29.02
N THR A 13 1.83 22.27 -29.80
CA THR A 13 0.41 22.17 -29.42
C THR A 13 0.00 20.72 -29.18
N GLY A 14 0.37 19.79 -30.06
CA GLY A 14 0.04 18.36 -29.90
C GLY A 14 0.72 17.74 -28.67
N MET A 15 1.96 18.09 -28.39
CA MET A 15 2.67 17.59 -27.19
C MET A 15 2.11 18.17 -25.90
N VAL A 16 1.68 19.43 -25.88
CA VAL A 16 0.99 20.05 -24.73
C VAL A 16 -0.34 19.36 -24.47
N GLU A 17 -1.10 19.06 -25.52
CA GLU A 17 -2.35 18.31 -25.42
C GLU A 17 -2.13 16.91 -24.83
N LEU A 18 -1.17 16.15 -25.37
CA LEU A 18 -0.81 14.82 -24.84
C LEU A 18 -0.39 14.90 -23.37
N ARG A 19 0.43 15.88 -23.00
CA ARG A 19 0.85 16.10 -21.63
C ARG A 19 -0.34 16.32 -20.70
N GLN A 20 -1.32 17.11 -21.11
CA GLN A 20 -2.51 17.38 -20.31
C GLN A 20 -3.33 16.12 -20.12
N ILE A 21 -3.55 15.33 -21.16
CA ILE A 21 -4.31 14.07 -21.07
C ILE A 21 -3.59 13.08 -20.14
N VAL A 22 -2.25 12.98 -20.22
CA VAL A 22 -1.46 12.11 -19.32
C VAL A 22 -1.59 12.57 -17.85
N LYS A 23 -1.53 13.87 -17.59
CA LYS A 23 -1.74 14.41 -16.24
C LYS A 23 -3.14 14.11 -15.74
N ASP A 24 -4.16 14.31 -16.53
CA ASP A 24 -5.55 14.00 -16.18
C ASP A 24 -5.71 12.51 -15.85
N LEU A 25 -5.08 11.63 -16.64
CA LEU A 25 -5.09 10.19 -16.40
C LEU A 25 -4.38 9.80 -15.09
N ILE A 26 -3.26 10.43 -14.77
CA ILE A 26 -2.56 10.23 -13.52
C ILE A 26 -3.42 10.72 -12.34
N ASP A 27 -3.99 11.91 -12.44
CA ASP A 27 -4.83 12.49 -11.38
C ASP A 27 -6.09 11.66 -11.13
N GLN A 28 -6.74 11.16 -12.17
CA GLN A 28 -7.88 10.24 -12.05
C GLN A 28 -7.51 8.95 -11.31
N GLN A 29 -6.34 8.38 -11.61
CA GLN A 29 -5.87 7.17 -10.95
C GLN A 29 -5.49 7.42 -9.48
N LEU A 30 -4.85 8.55 -9.17
CA LEU A 30 -4.48 8.94 -7.80
C LEU A 30 -5.72 9.20 -6.93
N ASN A 31 -6.80 9.72 -7.53
CA ASN A 31 -8.07 9.98 -6.85
C ASN A 31 -9.06 8.81 -6.94
N ASP A 32 -8.58 7.63 -7.36
CA ASP A 32 -9.34 6.38 -7.44
C ASP A 32 -10.66 6.49 -8.23
N PHE A 33 -10.63 7.20 -9.36
CA PHE A 33 -11.77 7.32 -10.25
C PHE A 33 -12.22 5.94 -10.77
N PRO A 34 -13.50 5.78 -11.12
CA PRO A 34 -14.02 4.56 -11.72
C PRO A 34 -13.25 4.13 -12.96
N ASP A 35 -13.14 2.83 -13.19
CA ASP A 35 -12.42 2.29 -14.35
C ASP A 35 -13.00 2.75 -15.69
N GLU A 36 -14.30 3.09 -15.75
CA GLU A 36 -14.97 3.63 -16.93
C GLU A 36 -14.41 5.00 -17.31
N ASP A 37 -14.23 5.90 -16.34
CA ASP A 37 -13.67 7.23 -16.56
C ASP A 37 -12.21 7.15 -17.01
N ILE A 38 -11.46 6.22 -16.40
CA ILE A 38 -10.06 5.95 -16.78
C ILE A 38 -9.98 5.44 -18.21
N LYS A 39 -10.85 4.51 -18.62
CA LYS A 39 -10.91 4.00 -19.98
C LYS A 39 -11.26 5.09 -21.00
N GLU A 40 -12.16 6.00 -20.66
CA GLU A 40 -12.49 7.14 -21.50
C GLU A 40 -11.27 8.04 -21.74
N THR A 41 -10.53 8.36 -20.68
CA THR A 41 -9.30 9.16 -20.78
C THR A 41 -8.19 8.42 -21.53
N GLN A 42 -8.07 7.09 -21.34
CA GLN A 42 -7.17 6.25 -22.13
C GLN A 42 -7.51 6.26 -23.62
N ALA A 43 -8.79 6.24 -23.98
CA ALA A 43 -9.24 6.34 -25.37
C ALA A 43 -8.88 7.72 -25.97
N LYS A 44 -9.03 8.80 -25.22
CA LYS A 44 -8.59 10.15 -25.61
C LYS A 44 -7.08 10.21 -25.81
N LEU A 45 -6.31 9.60 -24.91
CA LEU A 45 -4.85 9.53 -25.02
C LEU A 45 -4.43 8.75 -26.27
N ASN A 46 -5.02 7.60 -26.52
CA ASN A 46 -4.75 6.80 -27.71
C ASN A 46 -5.05 7.58 -29.01
N ALA A 47 -6.19 8.25 -29.10
CA ALA A 47 -6.57 9.02 -30.27
C ALA A 47 -5.62 10.20 -30.51
N ALA A 48 -5.27 10.95 -29.47
CA ALA A 48 -4.36 12.08 -29.56
C ALA A 48 -2.93 11.62 -29.91
N TYR A 49 -2.46 10.52 -29.33
CA TYR A 49 -1.15 9.93 -29.62
C TYR A 49 -1.07 9.45 -31.08
N ASP A 50 -2.05 8.70 -31.55
CA ASP A 50 -2.06 8.19 -32.93
C ASP A 50 -2.12 9.34 -33.96
N ALA A 51 -2.93 10.37 -33.70
CA ALA A 51 -2.99 11.56 -34.55
C ALA A 51 -1.66 12.34 -34.57
N PHE A 52 -1.01 12.48 -33.42
CA PHE A 52 0.28 13.17 -33.31
C PHE A 52 1.38 12.40 -34.06
N THR A 53 1.52 11.11 -33.80
CA THR A 53 2.60 10.29 -34.36
C THR A 53 2.45 10.07 -35.85
N ALA A 54 1.23 9.99 -36.37
CA ALA A 54 0.97 9.93 -37.80
C ALA A 54 1.47 11.18 -38.55
N LYS A 55 1.43 12.34 -37.86
CA LYS A 55 1.82 13.62 -38.49
C LYS A 55 3.26 14.03 -38.20
N TYR A 56 3.75 13.74 -36.98
CA TYR A 56 5.00 14.30 -36.49
C TYR A 56 6.05 13.26 -36.09
N GLY A 57 5.74 11.97 -36.22
CA GLY A 57 6.60 10.89 -35.78
C GLY A 57 6.55 10.63 -34.27
N LEU A 58 7.41 9.76 -33.80
CA LEU A 58 7.44 9.36 -32.38
C LEU A 58 7.78 10.52 -31.45
N LEU A 59 7.27 10.49 -30.22
CA LEU A 59 7.58 11.48 -29.18
C LEU A 59 9.09 11.53 -28.89
N ASN A 60 9.75 10.37 -28.93
CA ASN A 60 11.20 10.25 -28.76
C ASN A 60 11.99 10.65 -30.01
N ASP A 61 11.34 11.01 -31.13
CA ASP A 61 12.05 11.51 -32.34
C ASP A 61 12.83 12.78 -31.99
N ARG A 62 14.05 12.84 -32.47
CA ARG A 62 14.97 13.95 -32.22
C ARG A 62 14.40 15.33 -32.57
N LYS A 63 13.54 15.41 -33.59
CA LYS A 63 12.88 16.67 -34.01
C LYS A 63 11.84 17.11 -32.95
N ASN A 64 11.16 16.17 -32.32
CA ASN A 64 10.22 16.46 -31.25
C ASN A 64 10.98 16.80 -29.96
N GLY A 65 12.02 16.04 -29.61
CA GLY A 65 12.83 16.25 -28.41
C GLY A 65 13.45 17.64 -28.33
N ARG A 66 13.98 18.16 -29.42
CA ARG A 66 14.62 19.50 -29.47
C ARG A 66 13.67 20.64 -29.08
N LEU A 67 12.38 20.51 -29.32
CA LEU A 67 11.39 21.53 -28.98
C LEU A 67 11.04 21.56 -27.52
N PHE A 68 11.29 20.46 -26.78
CA PHE A 68 10.94 20.26 -25.39
C PHE A 68 12.13 19.94 -24.49
N GLU A 69 13.35 20.06 -24.96
CA GLU A 69 14.58 19.72 -24.25
C GLU A 69 14.71 20.39 -22.87
N GLN A 70 14.11 21.58 -22.71
CA GLN A 70 14.10 22.33 -21.47
C GLN A 70 12.83 22.11 -20.61
N ASP A 71 11.86 21.34 -21.09
CA ASP A 71 10.64 21.04 -20.34
C ASP A 71 10.82 19.75 -19.56
N SER A 72 10.80 19.86 -18.23
CA SER A 72 10.90 18.70 -17.33
C SER A 72 9.79 17.66 -17.55
N SER A 73 8.66 18.07 -18.11
CA SER A 73 7.54 17.20 -18.46
C SER A 73 7.79 16.36 -19.72
N TYR A 74 8.83 16.64 -20.50
CA TYR A 74 9.14 15.89 -21.72
C TYR A 74 9.43 14.41 -21.44
N TYR A 75 10.10 14.12 -20.33
CA TYR A 75 10.37 12.73 -19.94
C TYR A 75 9.09 11.91 -19.72
N LEU A 76 8.02 12.56 -19.22
CA LEU A 76 6.72 11.93 -19.06
C LEU A 76 6.13 11.53 -20.42
N LEU A 77 6.27 12.35 -21.43
CA LEU A 77 5.84 12.05 -22.80
C LEU A 77 6.70 10.96 -23.44
N CYS A 78 8.01 10.99 -23.25
CA CYS A 78 8.92 9.96 -23.72
C CYS A 78 8.59 8.58 -23.15
N SER A 79 8.12 8.52 -21.92
CA SER A 79 7.72 7.28 -21.23
C SER A 79 6.47 6.61 -21.81
N LEU A 80 5.75 7.29 -22.70
CA LEU A 80 4.61 6.71 -23.41
C LEU A 80 5.01 5.68 -24.48
N GLU A 81 6.28 5.67 -24.87
CA GLU A 81 6.82 4.83 -25.93
C GLU A 81 7.88 3.87 -25.41
N ASN A 82 7.68 2.59 -25.67
CA ASN A 82 8.70 1.57 -25.47
C ASN A 82 9.40 1.33 -26.81
N LEU A 83 10.66 1.72 -26.90
CA LEU A 83 11.44 1.61 -28.13
C LEU A 83 12.31 0.35 -28.11
N ASP A 84 12.63 -0.17 -29.31
CA ASP A 84 13.63 -1.21 -29.49
C ASP A 84 15.06 -0.62 -29.55
N GLU A 85 16.05 -1.48 -29.73
CA GLU A 85 17.47 -1.07 -29.82
C GLU A 85 17.77 -0.18 -31.02
N GLN A 86 16.91 -0.18 -32.03
CA GLN A 86 17.02 0.63 -33.26
C GLN A 86 16.24 1.94 -33.11
N GLY A 87 15.58 2.20 -31.98
CA GLY A 87 14.77 3.40 -31.73
C GLY A 87 13.41 3.38 -32.42
N GLN A 88 12.93 2.18 -32.86
CA GLN A 88 11.60 2.01 -33.42
C GLN A 88 10.59 1.69 -32.29
N LEU A 89 9.33 2.03 -32.50
CA LEU A 89 8.27 1.74 -31.53
C LEU A 89 8.05 0.24 -31.41
N LYS A 90 8.39 -0.32 -30.25
CA LYS A 90 8.10 -1.72 -29.90
C LYS A 90 6.67 -1.87 -29.38
N SER A 91 6.25 -0.97 -28.49
CA SER A 91 4.91 -0.93 -27.92
C SER A 91 4.61 0.42 -27.28
N LYS A 92 3.32 0.72 -27.12
CA LYS A 92 2.87 1.81 -26.25
C LYS A 92 3.03 1.43 -24.78
N ALA A 93 3.22 2.40 -23.90
CA ALA A 93 3.29 2.17 -22.45
C ALA A 93 1.99 1.55 -21.89
N ALA A 94 2.10 0.89 -20.76
CA ALA A 94 0.97 0.21 -20.12
C ALA A 94 -0.19 1.16 -19.77
N MET A 95 0.08 2.44 -19.53
CA MET A 95 -0.96 3.42 -19.16
C MET A 95 -2.02 3.64 -20.24
N PHE A 96 -1.73 3.32 -21.50
CA PHE A 96 -2.72 3.39 -22.60
C PHE A 96 -3.87 2.39 -22.46
N THR A 97 -3.66 1.29 -21.74
CA THR A 97 -4.62 0.18 -21.69
C THR A 97 -4.90 -0.34 -20.28
N LYS A 98 -4.07 -0.01 -19.30
CA LYS A 98 -4.16 -0.52 -17.94
C LYS A 98 -4.11 0.60 -16.92
N ARG A 99 -4.78 0.39 -15.78
CA ARG A 99 -4.55 1.19 -14.59
C ARG A 99 -3.13 0.90 -14.06
N THR A 100 -2.28 1.91 -13.98
CA THR A 100 -0.87 1.78 -13.57
C THR A 100 -0.62 2.32 -12.16
N ILE A 101 -1.53 3.14 -11.64
CA ILE A 101 -1.45 3.73 -10.30
C ILE A 101 -2.69 3.27 -9.52
N ARG A 102 -2.46 2.73 -8.33
CA ARG A 102 -3.51 2.43 -7.35
C ARG A 102 -3.15 3.17 -6.06
N PRO A 103 -4.01 4.10 -5.59
CA PRO A 103 -3.77 4.75 -4.32
C PRO A 103 -3.81 3.70 -3.21
N GLU A 104 -2.95 3.86 -2.22
CA GLU A 104 -3.02 3.08 -0.99
C GLU A 104 -4.34 3.42 -0.29
N ARG A 105 -5.21 2.42 -0.15
CA ARG A 105 -6.43 2.57 0.61
C ARG A 105 -6.10 2.42 2.08
N THR A 106 -6.15 3.51 2.83
CA THR A 106 -6.11 3.44 4.29
C THR A 106 -7.43 2.86 4.77
N VAL A 107 -7.37 1.72 5.47
CA VAL A 107 -8.54 1.13 6.13
C VAL A 107 -8.91 2.04 7.31
N THR A 108 -10.12 2.58 7.30
CA THR A 108 -10.61 3.50 8.35
C THR A 108 -11.57 2.85 9.32
N SER A 109 -12.17 1.71 8.95
CA SER A 109 -13.08 0.94 9.79
C SER A 109 -13.06 -0.54 9.43
N VAL A 110 -13.31 -1.38 10.44
CA VAL A 110 -13.45 -2.83 10.31
C VAL A 110 -14.60 -3.32 11.18
N ASP A 111 -15.09 -4.54 10.93
CA ASP A 111 -16.24 -5.12 11.64
C ASP A 111 -15.83 -6.09 12.75
N THR A 112 -14.66 -6.72 12.64
CA THR A 112 -14.22 -7.77 13.57
C THR A 112 -12.86 -7.46 14.19
N PRO A 113 -12.59 -7.93 15.43
CA PRO A 113 -11.27 -7.85 16.06
C PRO A 113 -10.15 -8.50 15.23
N SER A 114 -10.43 -9.59 14.51
CA SER A 114 -9.43 -10.22 13.63
C SER A 114 -9.02 -9.33 12.48
N GLU A 115 -9.96 -8.62 11.88
CA GLU A 115 -9.66 -7.62 10.84
C GLU A 115 -8.88 -6.43 11.42
N ALA A 116 -9.28 -5.94 12.60
CA ALA A 116 -8.58 -4.88 13.31
C ALA A 116 -7.12 -5.27 13.61
N LEU A 117 -6.89 -6.51 14.03
CA LEU A 117 -5.55 -7.04 14.28
C LEU A 117 -4.71 -7.07 13.00
N ALA A 118 -5.27 -7.58 11.90
CA ALA A 118 -4.57 -7.64 10.62
C ALA A 118 -4.14 -6.23 10.15
N VAL A 119 -5.02 -5.24 10.29
CA VAL A 119 -4.71 -3.83 9.95
C VAL A 119 -3.65 -3.27 10.91
N SER A 120 -3.76 -3.52 12.22
CA SER A 120 -2.80 -3.06 13.24
C SER A 120 -1.39 -3.60 12.97
N ILE A 121 -1.26 -4.89 12.65
CA ILE A 121 0.02 -5.50 12.30
C ILE A 121 0.56 -4.92 10.98
N GLY A 122 -0.29 -4.74 9.96
CA GLY A 122 0.11 -4.18 8.67
C GLY A 122 0.58 -2.74 8.76
N GLU A 123 -0.11 -1.89 9.50
CA GLU A 123 0.13 -0.44 9.58
C GLU A 123 1.13 -0.07 10.69
N HIS A 124 1.03 -0.69 11.87
CA HIS A 124 1.82 -0.35 13.05
C HIS A 124 2.89 -1.39 13.40
N GLY A 125 2.88 -2.56 12.77
CA GLY A 125 3.83 -3.65 13.05
C GLY A 125 3.69 -4.29 14.42
N LYS A 126 2.59 -4.03 15.14
CA LYS A 126 2.34 -4.51 16.51
C LYS A 126 0.84 -4.61 16.82
N VAL A 127 0.53 -5.28 17.92
CA VAL A 127 -0.81 -5.25 18.53
C VAL A 127 -1.00 -3.89 19.21
N ASP A 128 -1.82 -3.02 18.63
CA ASP A 128 -2.13 -1.67 19.11
C ASP A 128 -3.62 -1.59 19.46
N LEU A 129 -3.96 -1.88 20.73
CA LEU A 129 -5.35 -1.94 21.17
C LEU A 129 -6.12 -0.63 20.97
N PRO A 130 -5.58 0.56 21.27
CA PRO A 130 -6.27 1.82 20.99
C PRO A 130 -6.64 1.97 19.52
N TYR A 131 -5.69 1.72 18.62
CA TYR A 131 -5.90 1.79 17.19
C TYR A 131 -6.94 0.77 16.70
N MET A 132 -6.87 -0.46 17.20
CA MET A 132 -7.86 -1.52 16.89
C MET A 132 -9.27 -1.14 17.37
N ALA A 133 -9.38 -0.54 18.54
CA ALA A 133 -10.66 -0.08 19.08
C ALA A 133 -11.24 1.09 18.26
N GLU A 134 -10.41 2.00 17.78
CA GLU A 134 -10.83 3.07 16.87
C GLU A 134 -11.35 2.50 15.54
N LEU A 135 -10.66 1.53 14.95
CA LEU A 135 -11.09 0.85 13.72
C LEU A 135 -12.44 0.14 13.89
N LEU A 136 -12.73 -0.38 15.09
CA LEU A 136 -14.00 -1.04 15.42
C LEU A 136 -15.11 -0.06 15.77
N GLY A 137 -14.82 1.25 15.87
CA GLY A 137 -15.78 2.27 16.26
C GLY A 137 -16.10 2.30 17.77
N THR A 138 -15.26 1.67 18.60
CA THR A 138 -15.40 1.58 20.06
C THR A 138 -14.13 2.03 20.78
N PRO A 139 -13.71 3.29 20.60
CA PRO A 139 -12.47 3.80 21.20
C PRO A 139 -12.48 3.65 22.71
N GLY A 140 -11.40 3.13 23.26
CA GLY A 140 -11.24 2.89 24.70
C GLY A 140 -11.90 1.61 25.23
N GLU A 141 -12.61 0.83 24.40
CA GLU A 141 -13.23 -0.43 24.78
C GLU A 141 -12.42 -1.63 24.25
N TYR A 142 -11.68 -2.30 25.11
CA TYR A 142 -10.79 -3.40 24.70
C TYR A 142 -11.34 -4.79 25.00
N GLY A 143 -12.39 -4.92 25.81
CA GLY A 143 -12.92 -6.19 26.27
C GLY A 143 -13.33 -7.14 25.15
N ARG A 144 -13.99 -6.64 24.11
CA ARG A 144 -14.36 -7.43 22.95
C ARG A 144 -13.13 -7.94 22.21
N ILE A 145 -12.13 -7.08 22.01
CA ILE A 145 -10.89 -7.39 21.29
C ILE A 145 -10.14 -8.52 22.03
N THR A 146 -9.91 -8.34 23.32
CA THR A 146 -9.14 -9.29 24.13
C THR A 146 -9.85 -10.61 24.33
N THR A 147 -11.18 -10.61 24.37
CA THR A 147 -11.99 -11.83 24.48
C THR A 147 -12.01 -12.63 23.17
N GLU A 148 -12.33 -11.98 22.06
CA GLU A 148 -12.41 -12.65 20.76
C GLU A 148 -11.03 -13.10 20.24
N LEU A 149 -9.96 -12.38 20.58
CA LEU A 149 -8.58 -12.72 20.21
C LEU A 149 -7.82 -13.51 21.27
N SER A 150 -8.51 -14.04 22.28
CA SER A 150 -7.89 -14.91 23.29
C SER A 150 -7.20 -16.11 22.64
N GLY A 151 -5.92 -16.30 22.94
CA GLY A 151 -5.08 -17.33 22.31
C GLY A 151 -4.45 -16.91 20.97
N VAL A 152 -4.88 -15.79 20.38
CA VAL A 152 -4.25 -15.18 19.19
C VAL A 152 -3.29 -14.07 19.61
N ILE A 153 -3.69 -13.28 20.60
CA ILE A 153 -2.84 -12.29 21.26
C ILE A 153 -2.74 -12.62 22.74
N PHE A 154 -1.62 -12.25 23.37
CA PHE A 154 -1.34 -12.47 24.77
C PHE A 154 -0.82 -11.20 25.42
N LYS A 155 -1.29 -10.91 26.65
CA LYS A 155 -0.71 -9.88 27.49
C LYS A 155 0.52 -10.45 28.20
N ASN A 156 1.66 -9.77 28.08
CA ASN A 156 2.85 -10.14 28.83
C ASN A 156 2.66 -9.80 30.30
N PRO A 157 2.80 -10.77 31.25
CA PRO A 157 2.67 -10.51 32.68
C PRO A 157 3.67 -9.50 33.26
N SER A 158 4.78 -9.26 32.53
CA SER A 158 5.80 -8.27 32.94
C SER A 158 5.44 -6.83 32.55
N ALA A 159 4.39 -6.64 31.75
CA ALA A 159 3.91 -5.30 31.41
C ALA A 159 3.25 -4.62 32.60
N ASP A 160 3.12 -3.30 32.55
CA ASP A 160 2.46 -2.53 33.59
C ASP A 160 1.03 -3.03 33.80
N PRO A 161 0.71 -3.55 35.01
CA PRO A 161 -0.64 -4.08 35.31
C PRO A 161 -1.70 -2.98 35.32
N THR A 162 -1.30 -1.73 35.49
CA THR A 162 -2.22 -0.57 35.53
C THR A 162 -2.54 -0.02 34.13
N ASP A 163 -1.77 -0.42 33.13
CA ASP A 163 -1.98 -0.04 31.74
C ASP A 163 -2.63 -1.20 30.96
N PRO A 164 -3.92 -1.09 30.63
CA PRO A 164 -4.63 -2.14 29.90
C PRO A 164 -4.13 -2.30 28.45
N GLU A 165 -3.44 -1.31 27.93
CA GLU A 165 -2.97 -1.25 26.55
C GLU A 165 -1.57 -1.86 26.38
N ALA A 166 -0.79 -1.93 27.47
CA ALA A 166 0.61 -2.34 27.43
C ALA A 166 0.79 -3.85 27.33
N GLY A 167 1.86 -4.24 26.63
CA GLY A 167 2.40 -5.59 26.67
C GLY A 167 1.64 -6.64 25.87
N TRP A 168 0.77 -6.24 24.95
CA TRP A 168 0.10 -7.18 24.05
C TRP A 168 1.00 -7.60 22.89
N GLN A 169 1.07 -8.91 22.66
CA GLN A 169 1.91 -9.54 21.65
C GLN A 169 1.13 -10.59 20.87
N MET A 170 1.52 -10.81 19.61
CA MET A 170 1.02 -11.94 18.83
C MET A 170 1.46 -13.27 19.43
N ALA A 171 0.68 -14.33 19.22
CA ALA A 171 0.98 -15.66 19.74
C ALA A 171 2.35 -16.19 19.31
N ASP A 172 2.74 -16.00 18.05
CA ASP A 172 4.03 -16.42 17.52
C ASP A 172 5.21 -15.71 18.20
N GLU A 173 5.07 -14.44 18.53
CA GLU A 173 6.07 -13.69 19.29
C GLU A 173 6.10 -14.11 20.77
N TYR A 174 4.93 -14.16 21.42
CA TYR A 174 4.84 -14.48 22.85
C TYR A 174 5.27 -15.93 23.16
N LEU A 175 4.86 -16.88 22.33
CA LEU A 175 5.15 -18.31 22.50
C LEU A 175 6.50 -18.76 21.92
N SER A 176 7.41 -17.81 21.67
CA SER A 176 8.76 -18.05 21.19
C SER A 176 9.82 -17.56 22.19
N GLY A 177 11.08 -17.87 21.93
CA GLY A 177 12.20 -17.49 22.79
C GLY A 177 12.26 -18.33 24.08
N ASP A 178 12.53 -17.70 25.22
CA ASP A 178 12.60 -18.40 26.50
C ASP A 178 11.21 -18.72 27.08
N VAL A 179 10.54 -19.69 26.45
CA VAL A 179 9.19 -20.14 26.85
C VAL A 179 9.14 -20.75 28.26
N ARG A 180 10.29 -21.24 28.78
CA ARG A 180 10.37 -21.78 30.15
C ARG A 180 10.29 -20.67 31.18
N ALA A 181 11.04 -19.58 30.97
CA ALA A 181 10.97 -18.41 31.85
C ALA A 181 9.58 -17.76 31.76
N LYS A 182 9.04 -17.61 30.54
CA LYS A 182 7.69 -17.06 30.32
C LYS A 182 6.62 -17.89 31.05
N LEU A 183 6.72 -19.22 31.02
CA LEU A 183 5.78 -20.09 31.73
C LEU A 183 5.79 -19.84 33.24
N ARG A 184 6.98 -19.77 33.88
CA ARG A 184 7.09 -19.46 35.29
C ARG A 184 6.46 -18.12 35.65
N MET A 185 6.69 -17.10 34.84
CA MET A 185 6.10 -15.77 35.03
C MET A 185 4.59 -15.79 34.87
N ALA A 186 4.08 -16.50 33.88
CA ALA A 186 2.64 -16.64 33.67
C ALA A 186 1.95 -17.41 34.83
N GLN A 187 2.59 -18.48 35.34
CA GLN A 187 2.10 -19.22 36.50
C GLN A 187 2.02 -18.35 37.75
N PHE A 188 3.06 -17.57 38.02
CA PHE A 188 3.06 -16.63 39.14
C PHE A 188 1.97 -15.55 39.01
N ALA A 189 1.81 -14.99 37.82
CA ALA A 189 0.79 -13.99 37.54
C ALA A 189 -0.64 -14.58 37.67
N ALA A 190 -0.84 -15.83 37.25
CA ALA A 190 -2.14 -16.50 37.31
C ALA A 190 -2.60 -16.80 38.75
N GLU A 191 -1.68 -16.83 39.73
CA GLU A 191 -2.06 -16.98 41.17
C GLU A 191 -2.91 -15.80 41.66
N THR A 192 -2.68 -14.61 41.10
CA THR A 192 -3.39 -13.40 41.53
C THR A 192 -4.36 -12.87 40.49
N ASN A 193 -4.15 -13.18 39.20
CA ASN A 193 -5.02 -12.76 38.13
C ASN A 193 -5.35 -13.94 37.20
N PRO A 194 -6.61 -14.44 37.24
CA PRO A 194 -7.05 -15.57 36.41
C PRO A 194 -6.97 -15.34 34.90
N GLU A 195 -6.88 -14.10 34.43
CA GLU A 195 -6.73 -13.79 33.02
C GLU A 195 -5.47 -14.42 32.43
N PHE A 196 -4.42 -14.65 33.20
CA PHE A 196 -3.18 -15.26 32.77
C PHE A 196 -3.22 -16.80 32.69
N VAL A 197 -4.32 -17.45 33.02
CA VAL A 197 -4.46 -18.91 32.85
C VAL A 197 -4.31 -19.29 31.36
N VAL A 198 -4.84 -18.49 30.46
CA VAL A 198 -4.69 -18.73 29.02
C VAL A 198 -3.21 -18.71 28.60
N ASN A 199 -2.40 -17.86 29.20
CA ASN A 199 -0.96 -17.80 28.98
C ASN A 199 -0.27 -19.09 29.46
N VAL A 200 -0.63 -19.55 30.64
CA VAL A 200 -0.09 -20.80 31.20
C VAL A 200 -0.40 -21.99 30.30
N ASP A 201 -1.64 -22.13 29.87
CA ASP A 201 -2.06 -23.22 28.98
C ASP A 201 -1.31 -23.20 27.64
N ALA A 202 -1.20 -22.04 27.03
CA ALA A 202 -0.50 -21.88 25.75
C ALA A 202 1.01 -22.13 25.89
N LEU A 203 1.65 -21.58 26.93
CA LEU A 203 3.08 -21.76 27.17
C LEU A 203 3.42 -23.20 27.59
N THR A 204 2.54 -23.90 28.26
CA THR A 204 2.71 -25.32 28.59
C THR A 204 2.76 -26.15 27.32
N LYS A 205 1.89 -25.88 26.35
CA LYS A 205 1.88 -26.55 25.04
C LYS A 205 3.09 -26.19 24.17
N ALA A 206 3.64 -24.99 24.35
CA ALA A 206 4.80 -24.50 23.61
C ALA A 206 6.15 -24.97 24.16
N GLN A 207 6.19 -25.72 25.29
CA GLN A 207 7.44 -26.23 25.83
C GLN A 207 8.12 -27.16 24.84
N PRO A 208 9.47 -27.10 24.72
CA PRO A 208 10.23 -28.06 23.92
C PRO A 208 9.98 -29.48 24.42
N ARG A 209 9.71 -30.41 23.51
CA ARG A 209 9.67 -31.84 23.89
C ARG A 209 11.06 -32.25 24.32
N GLU A 210 11.17 -32.87 25.48
CA GLU A 210 12.40 -33.55 25.85
C GLU A 210 12.65 -34.66 24.82
N LEU A 211 13.83 -34.65 24.21
CA LEU A 211 14.26 -35.76 23.39
C LEU A 211 14.45 -36.94 24.35
N GLU A 212 13.61 -37.96 24.24
CA GLU A 212 13.84 -39.22 24.91
C GLU A 212 15.18 -39.78 24.41
N ALA A 213 16.09 -40.03 25.36
CA ALA A 213 17.44 -40.54 25.07
C ALA A 213 17.40 -42.04 24.74
#